data_0848752f645ce70f3a6b41b040833e93
#
_entry.id   0848752f645ce70f3a6b41b040833e93
#
_cell.length_a   1.000
_cell.length_b   1.000
_cell.length_c   1.000
_cell.angle_alpha   90.00
_cell.angle_beta   90.00
_cell.angle_gamma   90.00
#
_symmetry.space_group_name_H-M   'P 1'
#
loop_
_entity.id
_entity.type
_entity.pdbx_description
1 polymer ?
#
loop_
_entity_poly.entity_id
_entity_poly.type
_entity_poly.pdbx_seq_one_letter_code
_entity_poly.pdbx_strand_id
1 'polypeptide(L)'
;MRRQKIEDRSKKIRGGWFSTLLVLVLLLSFGTMPVSAQSIGDVQMDEANLYAMTKQMGQFIRRFNYEEDQFGNKINPKDPAYRNKQKRQQSMSILFDQETYGNQPDLQQYFIEDVTANDSTYMTFLGGRWYSEVSATFKYNGKEVNLIMILGVEKEGLGSKWVLNNIYFSEFNKLFPTGDLTEKEKHFLHPMSHELDFMNIYKIFKEPEVAEYYASRSFEPNYLTLFFYEIKKGHLVFQHVDSVKFHVFQIKDWYFEVSWFNRNSSNAGWLISNLIYIPEKDKKDLLKFYEP
;
A
#
# COMPACT_ATOMS: atom_id res chain seq x y z
N MET A 1 26.24 19.93 -5.75
CA MET A 1 25.62 20.15 -7.06
C MET A 1 24.64 19.06 -7.49
N ARG A 2 24.95 17.74 -7.41
CA ARG A 2 24.03 16.64 -7.77
C ARG A 2 22.75 16.60 -6.91
N ARG A 3 22.85 16.71 -5.58
CA ARG A 3 21.68 16.76 -4.66
C ARG A 3 20.71 17.90 -4.95
N GLN A 4 21.23 19.09 -5.25
CA GLN A 4 20.41 20.24 -5.61
C GLN A 4 19.60 20.01 -6.91
N LYS A 5 20.20 19.33 -7.90
CA LYS A 5 19.53 19.04 -9.19
C LYS A 5 18.38 18.02 -9.04
N ILE A 6 18.47 17.10 -8.07
CA ILE A 6 17.41 16.13 -7.76
C ILE A 6 16.33 16.81 -6.91
N GLU A 7 16.70 17.65 -5.97
CA GLU A 7 15.76 18.46 -5.18
C GLU A 7 14.96 19.44 -6.05
N ASP A 8 15.59 20.09 -7.01
CA ASP A 8 14.92 20.98 -7.94
C ASP A 8 14.00 20.23 -8.92
N ARG A 9 14.36 19.03 -9.35
CA ARG A 9 13.42 18.16 -10.10
C ARG A 9 12.24 17.73 -9.23
N SER A 10 12.46 17.39 -7.96
CA SER A 10 11.38 17.05 -7.04
C SER A 10 10.45 18.25 -6.76
N LYS A 11 11.00 19.47 -6.65
CA LYS A 11 10.22 20.72 -6.46
C LYS A 11 9.40 21.10 -7.68
N LYS A 12 9.91 20.86 -8.90
CA LYS A 12 9.15 21.10 -10.14
C LYS A 12 8.02 20.08 -10.34
N ILE A 13 8.19 18.89 -9.78
CA ILE A 13 7.18 17.85 -9.72
C ILE A 13 6.12 18.18 -8.64
N ARG A 14 6.49 18.90 -7.55
CA ARG A 14 5.60 19.25 -6.41
C ARG A 14 4.46 20.22 -6.77
N GLY A 15 4.65 21.16 -7.71
CA GLY A 15 3.62 22.15 -8.07
C GLY A 15 2.44 21.57 -8.85
N GLY A 16 2.60 20.39 -9.45
CA GLY A 16 1.55 19.72 -10.23
C GLY A 16 0.98 18.45 -9.55
N TRP A 17 1.65 17.93 -8.53
CA TRP A 17 1.40 16.58 -8.04
C TRP A 17 0.27 16.47 -7.01
N PHE A 18 0.02 17.48 -6.19
CA PHE A 18 -1.14 17.44 -5.27
C PHE A 18 -2.47 17.46 -6.05
N SER A 19 -2.52 18.16 -7.18
CA SER A 19 -3.68 18.09 -8.08
C SER A 19 -3.68 16.84 -8.95
N THR A 20 -2.51 16.32 -9.35
CA THR A 20 -2.38 15.13 -10.19
C THR A 20 -2.47 13.82 -9.40
N LEU A 21 -2.07 13.77 -8.12
CA LEU A 21 -2.26 12.58 -7.30
C LEU A 21 -3.74 12.32 -7.01
N LEU A 22 -4.52 13.37 -6.76
CA LEU A 22 -5.97 13.27 -6.63
C LEU A 22 -6.64 12.88 -7.96
N VAL A 23 -6.12 13.38 -9.08
CA VAL A 23 -6.57 13.04 -10.44
C VAL A 23 -6.05 11.65 -10.86
N LEU A 24 -4.88 11.21 -10.41
CA LEU A 24 -4.32 9.90 -10.74
C LEU A 24 -5.07 8.77 -10.02
N VAL A 25 -5.49 8.98 -8.78
CA VAL A 25 -6.41 8.04 -8.09
C VAL A 25 -7.76 7.98 -8.81
N LEU A 26 -8.21 9.07 -9.44
CA LEU A 26 -9.42 9.12 -10.26
C LEU A 26 -9.22 8.60 -11.69
N LEU A 27 -8.01 8.67 -12.27
CA LEU A 27 -7.71 8.20 -13.64
C LEU A 27 -7.25 6.73 -13.68
N LEU A 28 -6.84 6.13 -12.57
CA LEU A 28 -6.56 4.69 -12.47
C LEU A 28 -7.83 3.83 -12.57
N SER A 29 -9.02 4.46 -12.55
CA SER A 29 -10.28 3.76 -12.81
C SER A 29 -10.60 3.57 -14.30
N PHE A 30 -9.79 4.04 -15.26
CA PHE A 30 -10.11 3.99 -16.70
C PHE A 30 -9.01 3.38 -17.60
N GLY A 31 -8.07 2.65 -17.07
CA GLY A 31 -7.07 1.96 -17.87
C GLY A 31 -7.18 0.45 -17.75
N THR A 32 -8.21 -0.19 -18.34
CA THR A 32 -8.22 -1.65 -18.53
C THR A 32 -7.25 -2.03 -19.65
N MET A 33 -5.97 -2.12 -19.35
CA MET A 33 -5.12 -3.03 -20.09
C MET A 33 -5.46 -4.45 -19.61
N PRO A 34 -5.72 -5.41 -20.48
CA PRO A 34 -5.85 -6.80 -20.06
C PRO A 34 -4.45 -7.30 -19.65
N VAL A 35 -4.09 -7.07 -18.39
CA VAL A 35 -3.10 -7.92 -17.77
C VAL A 35 -3.79 -9.29 -17.70
N SER A 36 -3.27 -10.28 -18.41
CA SER A 36 -3.67 -11.67 -18.25
C SER A 36 -3.31 -12.08 -16.83
N ALA A 37 -4.19 -11.73 -15.89
CA ALA A 37 -4.18 -12.31 -14.56
C ALA A 37 -4.50 -13.77 -14.78
N GLN A 38 -3.55 -14.65 -14.51
CA GLN A 38 -3.88 -16.07 -14.38
C GLN A 38 -4.93 -16.14 -13.26
N SER A 39 -6.16 -16.44 -13.64
CA SER A 39 -7.21 -16.82 -12.72
C SER A 39 -6.65 -17.96 -11.86
N ILE A 40 -6.31 -17.67 -10.62
CA ILE A 40 -6.11 -18.68 -9.61
C ILE A 40 -7.52 -19.18 -9.31
N GLY A 41 -7.93 -20.17 -10.11
CA GLY A 41 -9.26 -20.78 -9.97
C GLY A 41 -9.43 -21.33 -8.58
N ASP A 42 -10.61 -21.12 -8.04
CA ASP A 42 -11.28 -21.78 -6.90
C ASP A 42 -10.32 -22.38 -5.84
N VAL A 43 -9.38 -21.58 -5.38
CA VAL A 43 -8.47 -21.92 -4.31
C VAL A 43 -9.07 -21.29 -3.06
N GLN A 44 -9.65 -22.11 -2.19
CA GLN A 44 -9.54 -21.82 -0.76
C GLN A 44 -8.13 -21.25 -0.58
N MET A 45 -8.04 -19.99 -0.10
CA MET A 45 -6.74 -19.37 0.14
C MET A 45 -6.01 -20.26 1.13
N ASP A 46 -5.30 -21.24 0.59
CA ASP A 46 -4.53 -22.20 1.34
C ASP A 46 -3.42 -21.40 2.03
N GLU A 47 -3.25 -21.63 3.33
CA GLU A 47 -2.12 -21.08 4.09
C GLU A 47 -0.79 -21.28 3.35
N ALA A 48 -0.70 -22.34 2.53
CA ALA A 48 0.44 -22.62 1.67
C ALA A 48 0.71 -21.50 0.63
N ASN A 49 -0.32 -20.87 0.07
CA ASN A 49 -0.14 -19.76 -0.87
C ASN A 49 0.29 -18.48 -0.17
N LEU A 50 -0.29 -18.19 1.00
CA LEU A 50 0.16 -17.09 1.86
C LEU A 50 1.61 -17.31 2.31
N TYR A 51 1.96 -18.55 2.68
CA TYR A 51 3.32 -18.91 3.05
C TYR A 51 4.30 -18.78 1.87
N ALA A 52 3.89 -19.17 0.66
CA ALA A 52 4.69 -19.02 -0.55
C ALA A 52 4.96 -17.55 -0.88
N MET A 53 3.93 -16.69 -0.78
CA MET A 53 4.07 -15.24 -1.00
C MET A 53 4.97 -14.59 0.05
N THR A 54 4.80 -14.95 1.32
CA THR A 54 5.65 -14.49 2.43
C THR A 54 7.10 -14.95 2.23
N LYS A 55 7.30 -16.20 1.77
CA LYS A 55 8.62 -16.75 1.47
C LYS A 55 9.30 -16.01 0.32
N GLN A 56 8.53 -15.63 -0.71
CA GLN A 56 9.05 -14.89 -1.86
C GLN A 56 9.48 -13.47 -1.48
N MET A 57 8.70 -12.74 -0.68
CA MET A 57 9.12 -11.44 -0.15
C MET A 57 10.32 -11.58 0.80
N GLY A 58 10.36 -12.64 1.61
CA GLY A 58 11.54 -12.96 2.41
C GLY A 58 12.78 -13.22 1.54
N GLN A 59 12.63 -13.80 0.36
CA GLN A 59 13.71 -13.97 -0.61
C GLN A 59 14.16 -12.62 -1.19
N PHE A 60 13.23 -11.75 -1.58
CA PHE A 60 13.53 -10.39 -2.04
C PHE A 60 14.34 -9.63 -0.98
N ILE A 61 13.92 -9.66 0.29
CA ILE A 61 14.63 -9.03 1.41
C ILE A 61 16.06 -9.58 1.55
N ARG A 62 16.24 -10.90 1.49
CA ARG A 62 17.57 -11.50 1.59
C ARG A 62 18.48 -11.08 0.42
N ARG A 63 17.95 -11.01 -0.79
CA ARG A 63 18.70 -10.54 -1.96
C ARG A 63 19.03 -9.05 -1.85
N PHE A 64 18.10 -8.24 -1.39
CA PHE A 64 18.31 -6.82 -1.12
C PHE A 64 19.45 -6.60 -0.10
N ASN A 65 19.52 -7.45 0.91
CA ASN A 65 20.53 -7.41 1.94
C ASN A 65 21.86 -8.08 1.53
N TYR A 66 21.89 -8.78 0.41
CA TYR A 66 22.97 -9.70 0.02
C TYR A 66 23.21 -10.82 1.06
N GLU A 67 22.12 -11.42 1.52
CA GLU A 67 22.08 -12.63 2.37
C GLU A 67 21.77 -13.90 1.54
N GLU A 68 21.44 -13.69 0.26
CA GLU A 68 21.17 -14.69 -0.77
C GLU A 68 21.76 -14.19 -2.09
N ASP A 69 22.43 -15.06 -2.83
CA ASP A 69 22.99 -14.72 -4.13
C ASP A 69 21.93 -14.70 -5.25
N GLN A 70 22.33 -14.33 -6.46
CA GLN A 70 21.46 -14.29 -7.63
C GLN A 70 20.91 -15.67 -8.04
N PHE A 71 21.54 -16.75 -7.59
CA PHE A 71 21.13 -18.13 -7.89
C PHE A 71 20.19 -18.70 -6.83
N GLY A 72 19.90 -17.96 -5.76
CA GLY A 72 19.03 -18.40 -4.67
C GLY A 72 19.76 -19.15 -3.55
N ASN A 73 21.10 -19.17 -3.54
CA ASN A 73 21.88 -19.79 -2.47
C ASN A 73 21.97 -18.82 -1.28
N LYS A 74 21.56 -19.29 -0.10
CA LYS A 74 21.71 -18.52 1.13
C LYS A 74 23.19 -18.44 1.52
N ILE A 75 23.64 -17.24 1.85
CA ILE A 75 25.01 -16.97 2.31
C ILE A 75 25.04 -17.16 3.81
N ASN A 76 26.02 -17.94 4.30
CA ASN A 76 26.20 -18.15 5.73
C ASN A 76 26.53 -16.83 6.43
N PRO A 77 25.89 -16.46 7.56
CA PRO A 77 26.20 -15.23 8.30
C PRO A 77 27.68 -15.09 8.75
N LYS A 78 28.41 -16.21 8.82
CA LYS A 78 29.86 -16.22 9.15
C LYS A 78 30.76 -16.04 7.92
N ASP A 79 30.20 -16.08 6.72
CA ASP A 79 30.96 -15.90 5.47
C ASP A 79 31.27 -14.42 5.27
N PRO A 80 32.50 -14.04 4.89
CA PRO A 80 32.87 -12.66 4.54
C PRO A 80 32.03 -12.07 3.38
N ALA A 81 31.40 -12.92 2.59
CA ALA A 81 30.47 -12.51 1.55
C ALA A 81 29.10 -12.04 2.10
N TYR A 82 28.72 -12.46 3.32
CA TYR A 82 27.44 -12.09 3.91
C TYR A 82 27.33 -10.59 4.10
N ARG A 83 26.30 -9.97 3.52
CA ARG A 83 26.05 -8.53 3.53
C ARG A 83 27.24 -7.69 2.99
N ASN A 84 28.10 -8.29 2.16
CA ASN A 84 29.24 -7.58 1.60
C ASN A 84 28.81 -6.40 0.74
N LYS A 85 29.29 -5.21 1.07
CA LYS A 85 28.89 -3.94 0.46
C LYS A 85 29.08 -3.91 -1.06
N GLN A 86 30.25 -4.32 -1.54
CA GLN A 86 30.58 -4.27 -2.97
C GLN A 86 29.72 -5.26 -3.77
N LYS A 87 29.57 -6.49 -3.26
CA LYS A 87 28.74 -7.52 -3.89
C LYS A 87 27.27 -7.11 -3.88
N ARG A 88 26.80 -6.52 -2.77
CA ARG A 88 25.44 -5.97 -2.64
C ARG A 88 25.18 -4.89 -3.68
N GLN A 89 26.09 -3.93 -3.82
CA GLN A 89 26.00 -2.86 -4.81
C GLN A 89 25.91 -3.41 -6.25
N GLN A 90 26.73 -4.40 -6.57
CA GLN A 90 26.74 -5.03 -7.90
C GLN A 90 25.45 -5.82 -8.20
N SER A 91 24.92 -6.52 -7.19
CA SER A 91 23.74 -7.38 -7.37
C SER A 91 22.41 -6.63 -7.29
N MET A 92 22.38 -5.42 -6.73
CA MET A 92 21.12 -4.73 -6.46
C MET A 92 20.37 -4.31 -7.73
N SER A 93 21.08 -4.05 -8.82
CA SER A 93 20.47 -3.69 -10.11
C SER A 93 19.53 -4.77 -10.67
N ILE A 94 19.77 -6.05 -10.34
CA ILE A 94 18.92 -7.15 -10.80
C ILE A 94 17.55 -7.18 -10.09
N LEU A 95 17.38 -6.46 -8.98
CA LEU A 95 16.11 -6.37 -8.25
C LEU A 95 15.14 -5.36 -8.86
N PHE A 96 15.55 -4.62 -9.87
CA PHE A 96 14.70 -3.65 -10.56
C PHE A 96 14.06 -4.27 -11.80
N ASP A 97 12.85 -3.87 -12.07
CA ASP A 97 12.22 -4.10 -13.34
C ASP A 97 12.93 -3.30 -14.44
N GLN A 98 13.68 -3.98 -15.29
CA GLN A 98 14.52 -3.35 -16.32
C GLN A 98 13.70 -2.70 -17.44
N GLU A 99 12.47 -3.15 -17.69
CA GLU A 99 11.58 -2.51 -18.67
C GLU A 99 11.13 -1.13 -18.20
N THR A 100 10.87 -0.97 -16.91
CA THR A 100 10.51 0.32 -16.31
C THR A 100 11.73 1.22 -16.10
N TYR A 101 12.83 0.66 -15.58
CA TYR A 101 13.99 1.46 -15.12
C TYR A 101 15.16 1.48 -16.09
N GLY A 102 15.16 0.68 -17.17
CA GLY A 102 16.19 0.75 -18.19
C GLY A 102 16.36 2.13 -18.83
N ASN A 103 15.30 2.95 -18.81
CA ASN A 103 15.29 4.32 -19.27
C ASN A 103 15.53 5.36 -18.15
N GLN A 104 15.72 4.95 -16.90
CA GLN A 104 15.98 5.82 -15.73
C GLN A 104 17.21 5.36 -14.92
N PRO A 105 18.35 5.14 -15.56
CA PRO A 105 19.53 4.58 -14.88
C PRO A 105 20.05 5.49 -13.75
N ASP A 106 19.89 6.80 -13.88
CA ASP A 106 20.35 7.78 -12.86
C ASP A 106 19.60 7.61 -11.52
N LEU A 107 18.29 7.35 -11.55
CA LEU A 107 17.50 7.18 -10.33
C LEU A 107 17.83 5.85 -9.64
N GLN A 108 17.95 4.79 -10.42
CA GLN A 108 18.35 3.47 -9.95
C GLN A 108 19.75 3.52 -9.32
N GLN A 109 20.70 4.13 -10.00
CA GLN A 109 22.08 4.26 -9.53
C GLN A 109 22.15 5.07 -8.24
N TYR A 110 21.41 6.18 -8.16
CA TYR A 110 21.36 7.00 -6.96
C TYR A 110 20.79 6.24 -5.76
N PHE A 111 19.72 5.47 -5.96
CA PHE A 111 19.18 4.60 -4.91
C PHE A 111 20.21 3.58 -4.43
N ILE A 112 20.85 2.88 -5.36
CA ILE A 112 21.87 1.85 -5.03
C ILE A 112 23.03 2.47 -4.25
N GLU A 113 23.54 3.62 -4.68
CA GLU A 113 24.60 4.34 -3.98
C GLU A 113 24.17 4.74 -2.56
N ASP A 114 22.96 5.28 -2.41
CA ASP A 114 22.45 5.76 -1.11
C ASP A 114 22.24 4.62 -0.11
N VAL A 115 21.60 3.51 -0.54
CA VAL A 115 21.32 2.38 0.35
C VAL A 115 22.55 1.54 0.66
N THR A 116 23.59 1.62 -0.16
CA THR A 116 24.88 0.92 0.07
C THR A 116 25.95 1.82 0.68
N ALA A 117 25.69 3.12 0.81
CA ALA A 117 26.65 4.06 1.45
C ALA A 117 26.97 3.66 2.88
N ASN A 118 25.96 3.25 3.64
CA ASN A 118 26.08 2.87 5.05
C ASN A 118 25.86 1.36 5.21
N ASP A 119 26.69 0.73 6.05
CA ASP A 119 26.63 -0.71 6.36
C ASP A 119 25.40 -1.10 7.21
N SER A 120 24.52 -0.16 7.56
CA SER A 120 23.35 -0.38 8.42
C SER A 120 22.00 -0.32 7.70
N THR A 121 21.97 -0.04 6.40
CA THR A 121 20.73 0.10 5.64
C THR A 121 20.27 -1.25 5.10
N TYR A 122 19.66 -2.07 5.96
CA TYR A 122 19.12 -3.38 5.60
C TYR A 122 17.61 -3.40 5.79
N MET A 123 16.92 -4.19 4.95
CA MET A 123 15.52 -4.49 5.14
C MET A 123 15.33 -5.60 6.18
N THR A 124 14.25 -5.49 6.95
CA THR A 124 13.84 -6.52 7.91
C THR A 124 12.43 -7.03 7.57
N PHE A 125 12.21 -8.32 7.76
CA PHE A 125 10.88 -8.90 7.55
C PHE A 125 9.92 -8.49 8.67
N LEU A 126 10.38 -8.50 9.92
CA LEU A 126 9.59 -8.12 11.09
C LEU A 126 10.02 -6.76 11.62
N GLY A 127 9.04 -5.94 12.03
CA GLY A 127 9.28 -4.64 12.65
C GLY A 127 9.65 -3.50 11.70
N GLY A 128 9.55 -3.75 10.39
CA GLY A 128 9.74 -2.73 9.38
C GLY A 128 8.42 -2.23 8.77
N ARG A 129 8.44 -1.03 8.21
CA ARG A 129 7.29 -0.45 7.51
C ARG A 129 7.25 -0.95 6.09
N TRP A 130 6.57 -2.05 5.87
CA TRP A 130 6.23 -2.56 4.56
C TRP A 130 4.86 -3.25 4.63
N TYR A 131 4.09 -3.16 3.56
CA TYR A 131 2.69 -3.56 3.53
C TYR A 131 2.40 -4.30 2.23
N SER A 132 1.44 -5.23 2.28
CA SER A 132 0.89 -5.85 1.10
C SER A 132 -0.37 -5.10 0.67
N GLU A 133 -0.43 -4.68 -0.57
CA GLU A 133 -1.65 -4.26 -1.24
C GLU A 133 -2.21 -5.46 -1.99
N VAL A 134 -3.42 -5.85 -1.64
CA VAL A 134 -4.14 -6.95 -2.28
C VAL A 134 -5.37 -6.37 -2.97
N SER A 135 -5.37 -6.37 -4.30
CA SER A 135 -6.56 -6.10 -5.09
C SER A 135 -7.36 -7.40 -5.21
N ALA A 136 -8.64 -7.35 -4.92
CA ALA A 136 -9.50 -8.52 -4.94
C ALA A 136 -10.91 -8.20 -5.43
N THR A 137 -11.49 -9.17 -6.14
CA THR A 137 -12.86 -9.13 -6.61
C THR A 137 -13.80 -9.75 -5.59
N PHE A 138 -14.87 -9.06 -5.32
CA PHE A 138 -15.96 -9.47 -4.44
C PHE A 138 -17.31 -9.35 -5.17
N LYS A 139 -18.34 -10.02 -4.65
CA LYS A 139 -19.74 -9.67 -4.94
C LYS A 139 -20.30 -8.83 -3.81
N TYR A 140 -20.70 -7.62 -4.13
CA TYR A 140 -21.38 -6.70 -3.21
C TYR A 140 -22.85 -6.54 -3.64
N ASN A 141 -23.77 -7.01 -2.80
CA ASN A 141 -25.20 -7.05 -3.14
C ASN A 141 -25.48 -7.71 -4.52
N GLY A 142 -24.74 -8.78 -4.83
CA GLY A 142 -24.89 -9.55 -6.06
C GLY A 142 -24.15 -8.99 -7.29
N LYS A 143 -23.51 -7.82 -7.21
CA LYS A 143 -22.72 -7.21 -8.28
C LYS A 143 -21.24 -7.42 -8.04
N GLU A 144 -20.48 -7.71 -9.08
CA GLU A 144 -19.01 -7.76 -8.99
C GLU A 144 -18.43 -6.37 -8.75
N VAL A 145 -17.54 -6.31 -7.79
CA VAL A 145 -16.84 -5.09 -7.37
C VAL A 145 -15.38 -5.43 -7.05
N ASN A 146 -14.49 -4.48 -7.28
CA ASN A 146 -13.10 -4.59 -6.85
C ASN A 146 -12.87 -3.73 -5.62
N LEU A 147 -12.08 -4.22 -4.68
CA LEU A 147 -11.59 -3.48 -3.55
C LEU A 147 -10.12 -3.77 -3.26
N ILE A 148 -9.47 -2.85 -2.58
CA ILE A 148 -8.07 -2.95 -2.20
C ILE A 148 -7.99 -3.15 -0.69
N MET A 149 -7.26 -4.18 -0.28
CA MET A 149 -6.95 -4.49 1.10
C MET A 149 -5.48 -4.17 1.38
N ILE A 150 -5.21 -3.44 2.44
CA ILE A 150 -3.85 -3.21 2.92
C ILE A 150 -3.60 -4.12 4.12
N LEU A 151 -2.58 -4.96 4.00
CA LEU A 151 -2.18 -5.89 5.05
C LEU A 151 -0.78 -5.54 5.57
N GLY A 152 -0.63 -5.63 6.88
CA GLY A 152 0.66 -5.53 7.57
C GLY A 152 1.06 -6.85 8.21
N VAL A 153 2.32 -6.97 8.64
CA VAL A 153 2.82 -8.12 9.38
C VAL A 153 2.96 -7.77 10.84
N GLU A 154 2.28 -8.51 11.69
CA GLU A 154 2.41 -8.42 13.15
C GLU A 154 3.16 -9.62 13.73
N LYS A 155 3.90 -9.37 14.79
CA LYS A 155 4.53 -10.44 15.58
C LYS A 155 3.47 -11.09 16.47
N GLU A 156 3.42 -12.42 16.47
CA GLU A 156 2.53 -13.18 17.35
C GLU A 156 3.28 -14.36 17.99
N GLY A 157 3.50 -14.28 19.29
CA GLY A 157 4.29 -15.28 20.02
C GLY A 157 5.69 -15.48 19.44
N LEU A 158 5.98 -16.69 18.95
CA LEU A 158 7.23 -17.05 18.28
C LEU A 158 7.18 -16.84 16.76
N GLY A 159 6.03 -16.47 16.22
CA GLY A 159 5.79 -16.31 14.78
C GLY A 159 5.38 -14.91 14.40
N SER A 160 4.75 -14.83 13.23
CA SER A 160 4.14 -13.62 12.69
C SER A 160 2.87 -13.98 11.93
N LYS A 161 1.96 -13.01 11.84
CA LYS A 161 0.72 -13.12 11.05
C LYS A 161 0.51 -11.90 10.18
N TRP A 162 -0.23 -12.08 9.10
CA TRP A 162 -0.79 -10.98 8.33
C TRP A 162 -2.04 -10.45 9.04
N VAL A 163 -2.15 -9.14 9.10
CA VAL A 163 -3.32 -8.43 9.64
C VAL A 163 -3.82 -7.42 8.63
N LEU A 164 -5.12 -7.25 8.60
CA LEU A 164 -5.77 -6.28 7.73
C LEU A 164 -5.73 -4.90 8.41
N ASN A 165 -5.01 -3.97 7.81
CA ASN A 165 -4.83 -2.62 8.34
C ASN A 165 -5.88 -1.65 7.80
N ASN A 166 -6.15 -1.70 6.49
CA ASN A 166 -7.04 -0.75 5.84
C ASN A 166 -7.75 -1.36 4.62
N ILE A 167 -8.84 -0.74 4.21
CA ILE A 167 -9.66 -1.11 3.05
C ILE A 167 -9.96 0.13 2.22
N TYR A 168 -9.79 0.01 0.90
CA TYR A 168 -10.22 1.01 -0.07
C TYR A 168 -11.30 0.42 -0.95
N PHE A 169 -12.52 0.91 -0.76
CA PHE A 169 -13.69 0.47 -1.49
C PHE A 169 -14.53 1.69 -1.89
N SER A 170 -14.73 1.86 -3.19
CA SER A 170 -15.42 3.03 -3.75
C SER A 170 -16.84 3.22 -3.23
N GLU A 171 -17.55 2.12 -2.94
CA GLU A 171 -18.91 2.19 -2.41
C GLU A 171 -18.97 2.77 -1.00
N PHE A 172 -17.94 2.50 -0.18
CA PHE A 172 -17.86 3.10 1.16
C PHE A 172 -17.58 4.61 1.10
N ASN A 173 -16.77 5.06 0.12
CA ASN A 173 -16.51 6.49 -0.09
C ASN A 173 -17.78 7.24 -0.50
N LYS A 174 -18.73 6.58 -1.16
CA LYS A 174 -20.03 7.17 -1.52
C LYS A 174 -20.96 7.33 -0.33
N LEU A 175 -20.81 6.49 0.70
CA LEU A 175 -21.60 6.58 1.94
C LEU A 175 -21.24 7.82 2.75
N PHE A 176 -19.98 8.26 2.69
CA PHE A 176 -19.50 9.42 3.43
C PHE A 176 -18.78 10.37 2.48
N PRO A 177 -19.52 11.07 1.62
CA PRO A 177 -18.94 12.02 0.69
C PRO A 177 -18.23 13.13 1.46
N THR A 178 -17.11 13.60 0.93
CA THR A 178 -16.42 14.78 1.45
C THR A 178 -17.32 15.99 1.21
N GLY A 179 -18.16 16.31 2.20
CA GLY A 179 -19.15 17.38 2.09
C GLY A 179 -18.51 18.77 2.20
N ASP A 180 -19.18 19.75 1.64
CA ASP A 180 -18.87 21.17 1.87
C ASP A 180 -19.03 21.48 3.37
N LEU A 181 -18.02 22.10 3.95
CA LEU A 181 -18.05 22.54 5.37
C LEU A 181 -19.25 23.44 5.64
N THR A 182 -19.65 24.29 4.67
CA THR A 182 -20.81 25.18 4.79
C THR A 182 -22.14 24.41 4.86
N GLU A 183 -22.24 23.27 4.22
CA GLU A 183 -23.43 22.41 4.34
C GLU A 183 -23.44 21.69 5.69
N LYS A 184 -22.29 21.19 6.18
CA LYS A 184 -22.20 20.60 7.52
C LYS A 184 -22.62 21.54 8.62
N GLU A 185 -22.33 22.84 8.51
CA GLU A 185 -22.70 23.86 9.51
C GLU A 185 -24.20 24.11 9.59
N LYS A 186 -24.99 23.73 8.57
CA LYS A 186 -26.45 23.83 8.60
C LYS A 186 -27.12 22.67 9.36
N HIS A 187 -26.41 21.56 9.55
CA HIS A 187 -26.92 20.35 10.16
C HIS A 187 -26.45 20.24 11.60
N PHE A 188 -27.26 20.75 12.53
CA PHE A 188 -26.95 20.71 13.95
C PHE A 188 -28.21 20.62 14.81
N LEU A 189 -28.05 20.09 16.01
CA LEU A 189 -29.01 20.18 17.07
C LEU A 189 -28.67 21.41 17.93
N HIS A 190 -29.65 22.29 18.14
CA HIS A 190 -29.42 23.49 18.92
C HIS A 190 -28.97 23.14 20.36
N PRO A 191 -27.99 23.86 20.96
CA PRO A 191 -27.51 23.55 22.31
C PRO A 191 -28.59 23.44 23.38
N MET A 192 -29.69 24.22 23.24
CA MET A 192 -30.82 24.18 24.17
C MET A 192 -31.81 23.04 23.90
N SER A 193 -31.52 22.12 22.96
CA SER A 193 -32.41 20.99 22.62
C SER A 193 -32.70 20.08 23.83
N HIS A 194 -31.79 20.03 24.81
CA HIS A 194 -31.97 19.24 26.03
C HIS A 194 -33.14 19.75 26.89
N GLU A 195 -33.46 21.04 26.84
CA GLU A 195 -34.61 21.63 27.57
C GLU A 195 -35.96 21.16 27.03
N LEU A 196 -35.96 20.63 25.80
CA LEU A 196 -37.12 20.07 25.10
C LEU A 196 -36.98 18.54 24.94
N ASP A 197 -36.32 17.85 25.86
CA ASP A 197 -36.07 16.42 25.85
C ASP A 197 -35.55 15.92 24.51
N PHE A 198 -34.75 16.72 23.80
CA PHE A 198 -34.23 16.43 22.44
C PHE A 198 -35.33 16.07 21.42
N MET A 199 -36.53 16.63 21.53
CA MET A 199 -37.61 16.32 20.56
C MET A 199 -37.23 16.54 19.10
N ASN A 200 -36.24 17.37 18.81
CA ASN A 200 -35.75 17.65 17.47
C ASN A 200 -34.64 16.68 16.98
N ILE A 201 -34.35 15.62 17.74
CA ILE A 201 -33.35 14.59 17.33
C ILE A 201 -33.76 13.88 16.04
N TYR A 202 -35.07 13.86 15.70
CA TYR A 202 -35.59 13.29 14.45
C TYR A 202 -34.93 13.88 13.20
N LYS A 203 -34.34 15.09 13.28
CA LYS A 203 -33.65 15.75 12.19
C LYS A 203 -32.50 14.90 11.63
N ILE A 204 -31.80 14.16 12.50
CA ILE A 204 -30.71 13.24 12.11
C ILE A 204 -31.21 12.15 11.18
N PHE A 205 -32.46 11.73 11.33
CA PHE A 205 -33.06 10.61 10.59
C PHE A 205 -33.91 11.06 9.41
N LYS A 206 -34.15 12.36 9.26
CA LYS A 206 -35.00 12.91 8.19
C LYS A 206 -34.28 12.90 6.84
N GLU A 207 -32.94 13.10 6.85
CA GLU A 207 -32.09 13.15 5.68
C GLU A 207 -30.92 12.15 5.89
N PRO A 208 -31.15 10.84 5.63
CA PRO A 208 -30.18 9.79 5.91
C PRO A 208 -28.84 9.98 5.21
N GLU A 209 -28.85 10.66 4.04
CA GLU A 209 -27.69 10.88 3.19
C GLU A 209 -26.65 11.84 3.81
N VAL A 210 -27.05 12.57 4.84
CA VAL A 210 -26.19 13.56 5.54
C VAL A 210 -26.23 13.38 7.05
N ALA A 211 -26.66 12.22 7.52
CA ALA A 211 -26.82 11.94 8.95
C ALA A 211 -25.49 12.11 9.71
N GLU A 212 -24.35 11.83 9.07
CA GLU A 212 -23.00 12.01 9.64
C GLU A 212 -22.64 13.49 9.89
N TYR A 213 -23.35 14.46 9.30
CA TYR A 213 -23.12 15.89 9.55
C TYR A 213 -23.47 16.28 10.99
N TYR A 214 -24.32 15.48 11.65
CA TYR A 214 -24.66 15.66 13.07
C TYR A 214 -23.61 15.04 14.02
N ALA A 215 -22.62 14.31 13.49
CA ALA A 215 -21.55 13.76 14.29
C ALA A 215 -20.55 14.84 14.74
N SER A 216 -19.65 14.48 15.64
CA SER A 216 -18.58 15.40 16.10
C SER A 216 -17.68 15.80 14.92
N ARG A 217 -16.99 16.95 15.04
CA ARG A 217 -16.03 17.41 14.01
C ARG A 217 -14.86 16.44 13.79
N SER A 218 -14.56 15.62 14.79
CA SER A 218 -13.52 14.58 14.74
C SER A 218 -14.02 13.23 14.23
N PHE A 219 -15.29 13.15 13.78
CA PHE A 219 -15.82 11.90 13.22
C PHE A 219 -15.13 11.59 11.89
N GLU A 220 -14.53 10.42 11.84
CA GLU A 220 -13.97 9.81 10.64
C GLU A 220 -14.57 8.41 10.50
N PRO A 221 -15.11 8.04 9.32
CA PRO A 221 -15.69 6.72 9.13
C PRO A 221 -14.60 5.66 9.17
N ASN A 222 -14.82 4.62 9.96
CA ASN A 222 -13.92 3.46 10.00
C ASN A 222 -14.34 2.43 8.95
N TYR A 223 -13.68 2.47 7.79
CA TYR A 223 -14.01 1.59 6.66
C TYR A 223 -13.71 0.11 6.94
N LEU A 224 -12.74 -0.18 7.80
CA LEU A 224 -12.47 -1.56 8.21
C LEU A 224 -13.64 -2.14 9.04
N THR A 225 -14.25 -1.35 9.90
CA THR A 225 -15.45 -1.75 10.64
C THR A 225 -16.63 -1.99 9.69
N LEU A 226 -16.86 -1.12 8.70
CA LEU A 226 -17.88 -1.31 7.67
C LEU A 226 -17.63 -2.58 6.86
N PHE A 227 -16.39 -2.83 6.46
CA PHE A 227 -16.01 -4.04 5.73
C PHE A 227 -16.39 -5.31 6.50
N PHE A 228 -16.03 -5.39 7.77
CA PHE A 228 -16.41 -6.54 8.60
C PHE A 228 -17.94 -6.63 8.81
N TYR A 229 -18.61 -5.50 8.91
CA TYR A 229 -20.09 -5.49 9.01
C TYR A 229 -20.71 -6.07 7.74
N GLU A 230 -20.30 -5.62 6.55
CA GLU A 230 -20.83 -6.09 5.27
C GLU A 230 -20.56 -7.58 5.02
N ILE A 231 -19.37 -8.08 5.41
CA ILE A 231 -19.06 -9.51 5.39
C ILE A 231 -20.00 -10.28 6.32
N LYS A 232 -20.15 -9.84 7.57
CA LYS A 232 -21.02 -10.51 8.56
C LYS A 232 -22.50 -10.53 8.17
N LYS A 233 -22.93 -9.55 7.38
CA LYS A 233 -24.29 -9.50 6.81
C LYS A 233 -24.44 -10.36 5.55
N GLY A 234 -23.35 -10.86 4.98
CA GLY A 234 -23.36 -11.61 3.72
C GLY A 234 -23.57 -10.74 2.48
N HIS A 235 -23.49 -9.42 2.62
CA HIS A 235 -23.61 -8.49 1.49
C HIS A 235 -22.34 -8.45 0.66
N LEU A 236 -21.17 -8.67 1.28
CA LEU A 236 -19.86 -8.70 0.65
C LEU A 236 -19.32 -10.14 0.67
N VAL A 237 -19.17 -10.74 -0.50
CA VAL A 237 -18.74 -12.14 -0.67
C VAL A 237 -17.48 -12.19 -1.53
N PHE A 238 -16.40 -12.69 -0.95
CA PHE A 238 -15.11 -12.86 -1.65
C PHE A 238 -15.24 -13.77 -2.87
N GLN A 239 -14.56 -13.42 -3.97
CA GLN A 239 -14.47 -14.25 -5.18
C GLN A 239 -13.02 -14.71 -5.41
N HIS A 240 -12.11 -13.80 -5.70
CA HIS A 240 -10.69 -14.11 -5.95
C HIS A 240 -9.81 -12.89 -5.72
N VAL A 241 -8.51 -13.15 -5.62
CA VAL A 241 -7.47 -12.11 -5.62
C VAL A 241 -7.07 -11.83 -7.06
N ASP A 242 -7.01 -10.57 -7.43
CA ASP A 242 -6.63 -10.11 -8.77
C ASP A 242 -5.12 -9.85 -8.87
N SER A 243 -4.58 -9.15 -7.88
CA SER A 243 -3.15 -8.82 -7.85
C SER A 243 -2.66 -8.55 -6.43
N VAL A 244 -1.34 -8.72 -6.26
CA VAL A 244 -0.64 -8.40 -5.03
C VAL A 244 0.61 -7.59 -5.37
N LYS A 245 0.86 -6.53 -4.60
CA LYS A 245 2.13 -5.78 -4.58
C LYS A 245 2.53 -5.47 -3.15
N PHE A 246 3.79 -5.15 -2.98
CA PHE A 246 4.32 -4.76 -1.68
C PHE A 246 4.84 -3.32 -1.73
N HIS A 247 4.51 -2.57 -0.70
CA HIS A 247 4.91 -1.17 -0.50
C HIS A 247 5.95 -1.10 0.60
N VAL A 248 7.13 -0.59 0.31
CA VAL A 248 8.26 -0.57 1.23
C VAL A 248 8.62 0.85 1.63
N PHE A 249 8.59 1.12 2.93
CA PHE A 249 8.91 2.41 3.56
C PHE A 249 10.09 2.34 4.53
N GLN A 250 10.74 1.18 4.65
CA GLN A 250 11.83 0.95 5.61
C GLN A 250 13.09 1.75 5.32
N ILE A 251 13.32 2.07 4.06
CA ILE A 251 14.55 2.74 3.63
C ILE A 251 14.40 4.24 3.79
N LYS A 252 15.31 4.87 4.50
CA LYS A 252 15.28 6.31 4.78
C LYS A 252 15.21 7.12 3.48
N ASP A 253 14.31 8.08 3.43
CA ASP A 253 14.06 8.98 2.30
C ASP A 253 13.65 8.28 0.99
N TRP A 254 13.29 6.99 1.04
CA TRP A 254 12.86 6.21 -0.12
C TRP A 254 11.55 5.47 0.14
N TYR A 255 10.74 5.41 -0.89
CA TYR A 255 9.61 4.53 -1.02
C TYR A 255 9.74 3.75 -2.32
N PHE A 256 9.41 2.47 -2.29
CA PHE A 256 9.33 1.66 -3.51
C PHE A 256 8.27 0.58 -3.42
N GLU A 257 7.81 0.17 -4.60
CA GLU A 257 6.89 -0.94 -4.77
C GLU A 257 7.61 -2.16 -5.31
N VAL A 258 7.20 -3.33 -4.87
CA VAL A 258 7.68 -4.61 -5.38
C VAL A 258 6.49 -5.37 -5.95
N SER A 259 6.57 -5.72 -7.23
CA SER A 259 5.53 -6.43 -7.97
C SER A 259 6.05 -7.72 -8.56
N TRP A 260 5.13 -8.64 -8.85
CA TRP A 260 5.46 -9.90 -9.49
C TRP A 260 5.43 -9.76 -11.01
N PHE A 261 6.51 -10.15 -11.67
CA PHE A 261 6.63 -10.18 -13.14
C PHE A 261 6.81 -11.60 -13.63
N ASN A 262 5.80 -12.11 -14.33
CA ASN A 262 5.84 -13.43 -14.97
C ASN A 262 6.35 -13.30 -16.41
N ARG A 263 7.66 -13.40 -16.61
CA ARG A 263 8.34 -13.24 -17.90
C ARG A 263 9.29 -14.41 -18.15
N ASN A 264 9.46 -14.75 -19.42
CA ASN A 264 10.48 -15.72 -19.85
C ASN A 264 11.85 -15.04 -20.03
N SER A 265 12.31 -14.31 -19.02
CA SER A 265 13.59 -13.62 -19.03
C SER A 265 14.29 -13.75 -17.66
N SER A 266 15.58 -13.42 -17.62
CA SER A 266 16.33 -13.37 -16.36
C SER A 266 15.83 -12.27 -15.40
N ASN A 267 15.11 -11.27 -15.91
CA ASN A 267 14.48 -10.18 -15.14
C ASN A 267 13.00 -10.50 -14.91
N ALA A 268 12.74 -11.52 -14.10
CA ALA A 268 11.42 -12.02 -13.73
C ALA A 268 11.33 -12.26 -12.21
N GLY A 269 10.12 -12.43 -11.69
CA GLY A 269 9.87 -12.62 -10.27
C GLY A 269 9.48 -11.33 -9.56
N TRP A 270 9.79 -11.23 -8.27
CA TRP A 270 9.52 -10.04 -7.47
C TRP A 270 10.59 -8.98 -7.72
N LEU A 271 10.20 -7.87 -8.34
CA LEU A 271 11.10 -6.79 -8.75
C LEU A 271 10.55 -5.44 -8.28
N ILE A 272 11.44 -4.47 -8.09
CA ILE A 272 11.09 -3.08 -7.82
C ILE A 272 10.43 -2.53 -9.09
N SER A 273 9.13 -2.27 -8.99
CA SER A 273 8.27 -1.77 -10.08
C SER A 273 8.05 -0.27 -10.03
N ASN A 274 8.25 0.35 -8.86
CA ASN A 274 8.16 1.79 -8.67
C ASN A 274 9.16 2.23 -7.61
N LEU A 275 9.80 3.40 -7.81
CA LEU A 275 10.80 3.94 -6.90
C LEU A 275 10.65 5.46 -6.82
N ILE A 276 10.50 5.99 -5.61
CA ILE A 276 10.30 7.42 -5.36
C ILE A 276 11.25 7.86 -4.23
N TYR A 277 12.02 8.92 -4.49
CA TYR A 277 12.70 9.66 -3.43
C TYR A 277 11.68 10.53 -2.69
N ILE A 278 11.45 10.24 -1.42
CA ILE A 278 10.51 10.96 -0.57
C ILE A 278 11.13 11.23 0.81
N PRO A 279 11.31 12.49 1.20
CA PRO A 279 11.82 12.84 2.52
C PRO A 279 10.98 12.24 3.65
N GLU A 280 11.61 11.85 4.77
CA GLU A 280 10.93 11.21 5.91
C GLU A 280 9.73 12.01 6.46
N LYS A 281 9.80 13.35 6.40
CA LYS A 281 8.68 14.20 6.82
C LYS A 281 7.42 14.01 5.96
N ASP A 282 7.61 13.80 4.63
CA ASP A 282 6.51 13.66 3.67
C ASP A 282 6.03 12.20 3.63
N LYS A 283 6.90 11.25 4.00
CA LYS A 283 6.59 9.83 4.10
C LYS A 283 5.50 9.53 5.14
N LYS A 284 5.43 10.33 6.21
CA LYS A 284 4.41 10.20 7.25
C LYS A 284 2.98 10.37 6.72
N ASP A 285 2.79 11.24 5.72
CA ASP A 285 1.47 11.45 5.13
C ASP A 285 1.06 10.27 4.25
N LEU A 286 2.01 9.65 3.55
CA LEU A 286 1.73 8.41 2.81
C LEU A 286 1.42 7.24 3.74
N LEU A 287 2.10 7.12 4.88
CA LEU A 287 1.90 6.01 5.80
C LEU A 287 0.49 5.95 6.40
N LYS A 288 -0.22 7.08 6.47
CA LYS A 288 -1.65 7.12 6.89
C LYS A 288 -2.58 6.26 6.04
N PHE A 289 -2.18 5.95 4.79
CA PHE A 289 -2.96 5.07 3.92
C PHE A 289 -2.70 3.58 4.21
N TYR A 290 -1.63 3.24 4.91
CA TYR A 290 -1.18 1.87 5.14
C TYR A 290 -1.27 1.45 6.62
N GLU A 291 -1.14 2.40 7.52
CA GLU A 291 -1.27 2.20 8.98
C GLU A 291 -2.74 2.37 9.39
N PRO A 292 -3.22 1.64 10.41
CA PRO A 292 -4.59 1.73 10.90
C PRO A 292 -4.88 3.05 11.60
#